data_7a220c487499328e1da3f22447061cce
#
_entry.id   7a220c487499328e1da3f22447061cce
#
_cell.length_a   1.000
_cell.length_b   1.000
_cell.length_c   1.000
_cell.angle_alpha   90.00
_cell.angle_beta   90.00
_cell.angle_gamma   90.00
#
_symmetry.space_group_name_H-M   'P 1'
#
loop_
_entity.id
_entity.type
_entity.pdbx_description
1 polymer ?
#
loop_
_entity_poly.entity_id
_entity_poly.type
_entity_poly.pdbx_seq_one_letter_code
_entity_poly.pdbx_strand_id
1 'polypeptide(L)'
;IDMLEETYLKIISSKTAALFAASTKVGAILSESESREKDALDFYGKNIGLTFQIADDTLDYNSEIKFFGKEVGKDFFEGKITLPIILLCQKINSSEKEKIFSFFKQTNRSNYDLTFTLNLIKKYNIINECYKKADHFINLASNSLSIFENSEQKTILKNLTSFSLERNF
;
A
#
# COMPACT_ATOMS: atom_id res chain seq x y z
N ILE A 1 10.56 17.46 1.41
CA ILE A 1 10.11 16.05 1.30
C ILE A 1 10.44 15.60 -0.11
N ASP A 2 11.61 14.99 -0.30
CA ASP A 2 12.03 14.43 -1.59
C ASP A 2 11.96 12.89 -1.58
N MET A 3 10.99 12.33 -0.85
CA MET A 3 10.79 10.90 -0.91
C MET A 3 10.14 10.54 -2.24
N LEU A 4 10.91 9.87 -3.09
CA LEU A 4 10.42 9.34 -4.36
C LEU A 4 9.52 8.12 -4.08
N GLU A 5 8.50 7.94 -4.89
CA GLU A 5 7.63 6.75 -4.86
C GLU A 5 8.44 5.45 -4.90
N GLU A 6 9.50 5.42 -5.69
CA GLU A 6 10.42 4.26 -5.76
C GLU A 6 11.07 3.94 -4.41
N THR A 7 11.49 4.95 -3.66
CA THR A 7 12.07 4.77 -2.32
C THR A 7 11.02 4.20 -1.35
N TYR A 8 9.80 4.74 -1.38
CA TYR A 8 8.68 4.22 -0.60
C TYR A 8 8.43 2.74 -0.93
N LEU A 9 8.33 2.37 -2.22
CA LEU A 9 8.12 0.98 -2.64
C LEU A 9 9.26 0.05 -2.20
N LYS A 10 10.51 0.50 -2.21
CA LYS A 10 11.65 -0.27 -1.67
C LYS A 10 11.51 -0.50 -0.16
N ILE A 11 11.09 0.52 0.59
CA ILE A 11 10.89 0.41 2.04
C ILE A 11 9.80 -0.61 2.37
N ILE A 12 8.62 -0.49 1.77
CA ILE A 12 7.52 -1.42 2.05
C ILE A 12 7.77 -2.82 1.50
N SER A 13 8.56 -2.94 0.43
CA SER A 13 9.01 -4.24 -0.09
C SER A 13 9.86 -4.98 0.96
N SER A 14 10.80 -4.28 1.61
CA SER A 14 11.67 -4.88 2.62
C SER A 14 10.96 -5.08 3.96
N LYS A 15 10.16 -4.10 4.39
CA LYS A 15 9.49 -4.09 5.70
C LYS A 15 8.33 -5.08 5.79
N THR A 16 7.54 -5.21 4.72
CA THR A 16 6.28 -5.96 4.74
C THR A 16 6.25 -7.05 3.66
N ALA A 17 6.48 -6.72 2.40
CA ALA A 17 6.27 -7.65 1.30
C ALA A 17 7.25 -8.84 1.31
N ALA A 18 8.45 -8.67 1.87
CA ALA A 18 9.43 -9.75 1.97
C ALA A 18 8.91 -10.97 2.77
N LEU A 19 8.15 -10.73 3.84
CA LEU A 19 7.56 -11.81 4.63
C LEU A 19 6.45 -12.54 3.88
N PHE A 20 5.62 -11.81 3.15
CA PHE A 20 4.59 -12.41 2.27
C PHE A 20 5.22 -13.26 1.17
N ALA A 21 6.27 -12.74 0.51
CA ALA A 21 7.02 -13.47 -0.51
C ALA A 21 7.63 -14.76 0.05
N ALA A 22 8.30 -14.66 1.20
CA ALA A 22 8.89 -15.84 1.86
C ALA A 22 7.83 -16.88 2.22
N SER A 23 6.68 -16.46 2.76
CA SER A 23 5.59 -17.37 3.16
C SER A 23 5.03 -18.17 1.98
N THR A 24 4.80 -17.51 0.85
CA THR A 24 4.28 -18.19 -0.35
C THR A 24 5.34 -19.07 -1.03
N LYS A 25 6.59 -18.61 -1.08
CA LYS A 25 7.71 -19.38 -1.64
C LYS A 25 8.02 -20.65 -0.85
N VAL A 26 7.92 -20.59 0.49
CA VAL A 26 8.13 -21.75 1.35
C VAL A 26 7.15 -22.88 1.02
N GLY A 27 5.89 -22.57 0.71
CA GLY A 27 4.94 -23.57 0.23
C GLY A 27 5.42 -24.32 -1.01
N ALA A 28 5.96 -23.60 -2.02
CA ALA A 28 6.53 -24.20 -3.21
C ALA A 28 7.82 -24.99 -2.95
N ILE A 29 8.62 -24.57 -1.98
CA ILE A 29 9.84 -25.29 -1.59
C ILE A 29 9.48 -26.64 -0.93
N LEU A 30 8.53 -26.61 0.00
CA LEU A 30 8.10 -27.81 0.74
C LEU A 30 7.38 -28.84 -0.16
N SER A 31 6.75 -28.38 -1.24
CA SER A 31 6.14 -29.27 -2.25
C SER A 31 7.12 -29.70 -3.34
N GLU A 32 8.41 -29.41 -3.20
CA GLU A 32 9.46 -29.75 -4.19
C GLU A 32 9.18 -29.21 -5.61
N SER A 33 8.38 -28.13 -5.70
CA SER A 33 7.97 -27.50 -6.96
C SER A 33 9.18 -27.11 -7.82
N GLU A 34 8.95 -26.90 -9.13
CA GLU A 34 9.97 -26.39 -10.04
C GLU A 34 10.39 -24.96 -9.73
N SER A 35 11.55 -24.52 -10.20
CA SER A 35 12.06 -23.15 -9.96
C SER A 35 11.08 -22.10 -10.44
N ARG A 36 10.45 -22.31 -11.60
CA ARG A 36 9.45 -21.38 -12.17
C ARG A 36 8.25 -21.17 -11.25
N GLU A 37 7.79 -22.22 -10.60
CA GLU A 37 6.66 -22.18 -9.65
C GLU A 37 7.06 -21.47 -8.36
N LYS A 38 8.27 -21.73 -7.85
CA LYS A 38 8.85 -21.04 -6.69
C LYS A 38 8.96 -19.54 -6.94
N ASP A 39 9.41 -19.14 -8.13
CA ASP A 39 9.55 -17.73 -8.51
C ASP A 39 8.17 -17.06 -8.69
N ALA A 40 7.19 -17.78 -9.24
CA ALA A 40 5.82 -17.28 -9.39
C ALA A 40 5.14 -17.02 -8.04
N LEU A 41 5.30 -17.93 -7.07
CA LEU A 41 4.74 -17.77 -5.73
C LEU A 41 5.50 -16.71 -4.90
N ASP A 42 6.82 -16.59 -5.07
CA ASP A 42 7.60 -15.48 -4.51
C ASP A 42 7.07 -14.13 -5.01
N PHE A 43 6.89 -14.03 -6.32
CA PHE A 43 6.38 -12.80 -6.96
C PHE A 43 4.93 -12.50 -6.57
N TYR A 44 4.07 -13.53 -6.47
CA TYR A 44 2.71 -13.41 -5.96
C TYR A 44 2.71 -12.82 -4.55
N GLY A 45 3.42 -13.44 -3.63
CA GLY A 45 3.46 -13.00 -2.23
C GLY A 45 4.02 -11.58 -2.09
N LYS A 46 5.08 -11.24 -2.85
CA LYS A 46 5.64 -9.90 -2.86
C LYS A 46 4.61 -8.85 -3.25
N ASN A 47 3.84 -9.09 -4.31
CA ASN A 47 2.85 -8.12 -4.78
C ASN A 47 1.63 -8.00 -3.85
N ILE A 48 1.20 -9.09 -3.22
CA ILE A 48 0.19 -9.05 -2.16
C ILE A 48 0.67 -8.21 -0.97
N GLY A 49 1.92 -8.41 -0.54
CA GLY A 49 2.49 -7.66 0.57
C GLY A 49 2.62 -6.16 0.28
N LEU A 50 2.96 -5.78 -0.96
CA LEU A 50 2.96 -4.38 -1.41
C LEU A 50 1.54 -3.79 -1.38
N THR A 51 0.56 -4.50 -1.94
CA THR A 51 -0.85 -4.11 -1.90
C THR A 51 -1.34 -3.90 -0.48
N PHE A 52 -1.05 -4.85 0.40
CA PHE A 52 -1.42 -4.81 1.81
C PHE A 52 -0.92 -3.54 2.50
N GLN A 53 0.36 -3.20 2.31
CA GLN A 53 0.94 -2.01 2.94
C GLN A 53 0.41 -0.71 2.33
N ILE A 54 0.23 -0.66 1.00
CA ILE A 54 -0.37 0.50 0.33
C ILE A 54 -1.79 0.74 0.85
N ALA A 55 -2.59 -0.33 1.00
CA ALA A 55 -3.94 -0.23 1.55
C ALA A 55 -3.94 0.27 3.00
N ASP A 56 -3.06 -0.27 3.86
CA ASP A 56 -2.94 0.16 5.26
C ASP A 56 -2.55 1.64 5.39
N ASP A 57 -1.54 2.07 4.64
CA ASP A 57 -1.10 3.48 4.61
C ASP A 57 -2.19 4.42 4.04
N THR A 58 -3.00 3.92 3.08
CA THR A 58 -4.10 4.68 2.48
C THR A 58 -5.27 4.85 3.45
N LEU A 59 -5.59 3.78 4.18
CA LEU A 59 -6.65 3.80 5.20
C LEU A 59 -6.39 4.81 6.32
N ASP A 60 -5.12 5.06 6.65
CA ASP A 60 -4.75 6.05 7.68
C ASP A 60 -5.14 7.48 7.31
N TYR A 61 -5.35 7.77 6.02
CA TYR A 61 -5.80 9.07 5.50
C TYR A 61 -7.25 9.06 4.97
N ASN A 62 -7.95 7.91 5.04
CA ASN A 62 -9.32 7.81 4.55
C ASN A 62 -10.33 8.12 5.66
N SER A 63 -10.75 9.39 5.76
CA SER A 63 -11.70 9.86 6.77
C SER A 63 -13.16 9.40 6.54
N GLU A 64 -13.47 8.80 5.39
CA GLU A 64 -14.81 8.32 5.07
C GLU A 64 -15.08 6.93 5.70
N ILE A 65 -14.03 6.21 6.04
CA ILE A 65 -14.12 4.89 6.67
C ILE A 65 -13.87 5.03 8.17
N LYS A 66 -14.94 4.99 8.94
CA LYS A 66 -14.85 4.86 10.39
C LYS A 66 -14.58 3.40 10.77
N PHE A 67 -13.33 3.01 10.80
CA PHE A 67 -12.97 1.75 11.44
C PHE A 67 -13.15 1.86 12.97
N PHE A 68 -13.80 0.87 13.57
CA PHE A 68 -13.93 0.75 15.01
C PHE A 68 -12.56 0.87 15.68
N GLY A 69 -12.32 2.01 16.36
CA GLY A 69 -11.15 2.23 17.21
C GLY A 69 -9.84 2.67 16.53
N LYS A 70 -9.78 2.89 15.20
CA LYS A 70 -8.57 3.45 14.55
C LYS A 70 -8.70 4.97 14.41
N GLU A 71 -7.80 5.70 15.04
CA GLU A 71 -7.68 7.15 14.84
C GLU A 71 -7.07 7.43 13.47
N VAL A 72 -7.72 8.29 12.69
CA VAL A 72 -7.23 8.75 11.38
C VAL A 72 -6.00 9.63 11.57
N GLY A 73 -4.97 9.45 10.73
CA GLY A 73 -3.80 10.31 10.69
C GLY A 73 -2.66 9.91 11.64
N LYS A 74 -2.63 8.68 12.14
CA LYS A 74 -1.53 8.19 12.98
C LYS A 74 -0.17 8.36 12.29
N ASP A 75 -0.05 7.97 11.03
CA ASP A 75 1.19 8.11 10.26
C ASP A 75 1.56 9.58 10.05
N PHE A 76 0.56 10.46 9.89
CA PHE A 76 0.78 11.89 9.82
C PHE A 76 1.37 12.45 11.11
N PHE A 77 0.79 12.12 12.28
CA PHE A 77 1.31 12.57 13.57
C PHE A 77 2.70 12.01 13.87
N GLU A 78 2.98 10.78 13.48
CA GLU A 78 4.31 10.17 13.59
C GLU A 78 5.33 10.75 12.59
N GLY A 79 4.90 11.55 11.63
CA GLY A 79 5.76 12.17 10.62
C GLY A 79 6.22 11.22 9.52
N LYS A 80 5.54 10.11 9.35
CA LYS A 80 5.80 9.16 8.27
C LYS A 80 5.31 9.72 6.95
N ILE A 81 6.18 9.65 5.94
CA ILE A 81 5.84 10.04 4.58
C ILE A 81 5.47 8.77 3.81
N THR A 82 4.18 8.50 3.75
CA THR A 82 3.61 7.34 3.07
C THR A 82 3.03 7.72 1.71
N LEU A 83 2.56 6.74 0.94
CA LEU A 83 2.11 6.96 -0.44
C LEU A 83 1.09 8.10 -0.62
N PRO A 84 0.08 8.28 0.26
CA PRO A 84 -0.85 9.40 0.13
C PRO A 84 -0.17 10.76 0.13
N ILE A 85 0.82 10.97 1.00
CA ILE A 85 1.57 12.24 1.07
C ILE A 85 2.48 12.41 -0.15
N ILE A 86 3.12 11.35 -0.61
CA ILE A 86 3.98 11.38 -1.81
C ILE A 86 3.16 11.80 -3.03
N LEU A 87 2.02 11.14 -3.28
CA LEU A 87 1.15 11.45 -4.41
C LEU A 87 0.51 12.83 -4.29
N LEU A 88 0.15 13.24 -3.06
CA LEU A 88 -0.34 14.59 -2.80
C LEU A 88 0.70 15.63 -3.23
N CYS A 89 1.94 15.49 -2.80
CA CYS A 89 3.03 16.44 -3.12
C CYS A 89 3.36 16.50 -4.62
N GLN A 90 2.97 15.50 -5.41
CA GLN A 90 3.12 15.52 -6.87
C GLN A 90 2.01 16.34 -7.58
N LYS A 91 0.85 16.51 -6.94
CA LYS A 91 -0.34 17.14 -7.56
C LYS A 91 -0.65 18.55 -7.11
N ILE A 92 -0.25 18.93 -5.90
CA ILE A 92 -0.53 20.23 -5.31
C ILE A 92 0.37 21.32 -5.87
N ASN A 93 -0.12 22.59 -5.80
CA ASN A 93 0.66 23.75 -6.19
C ASN A 93 1.80 24.08 -5.20
N SER A 94 2.69 24.99 -5.57
CA SER A 94 3.87 25.33 -4.76
C SER A 94 3.53 25.82 -3.36
N SER A 95 2.51 26.67 -3.21
CA SER A 95 2.10 27.20 -1.91
C SER A 95 1.52 26.12 -0.98
N GLU A 96 0.65 25.25 -1.51
CA GLU A 96 0.13 24.10 -0.78
C GLU A 96 1.26 23.13 -0.39
N LYS A 97 2.24 22.94 -1.29
CA LYS A 97 3.40 22.08 -1.06
C LYS A 97 4.31 22.60 0.04
N GLU A 98 4.61 23.89 0.04
CA GLU A 98 5.40 24.53 1.09
C GLU A 98 4.72 24.36 2.47
N LYS A 99 3.39 24.49 2.51
CA LYS A 99 2.63 24.32 3.74
C LYS A 99 2.68 22.87 4.25
N ILE A 100 2.47 21.87 3.39
CA ILE A 100 2.63 20.46 3.76
C ILE A 100 4.06 20.21 4.26
N PHE A 101 5.08 20.73 3.58
CA PHE A 101 6.49 20.58 3.99
C PHE A 101 6.76 21.19 5.37
N SER A 102 6.13 22.35 5.68
CA SER A 102 6.25 22.96 6.98
C SER A 102 5.72 22.07 8.11
N PHE A 103 4.62 21.34 7.88
CA PHE A 103 4.06 20.41 8.86
C PHE A 103 5.03 19.25 9.14
N PHE A 104 5.64 18.66 8.11
CA PHE A 104 6.58 17.55 8.28
C PHE A 104 7.97 17.97 8.82
N LYS A 105 8.29 19.26 8.84
CA LYS A 105 9.48 19.80 9.54
C LYS A 105 9.28 19.93 11.05
N GLN A 106 8.04 19.98 11.52
CA GLN A 106 7.73 20.11 12.93
C GLN A 106 7.79 18.75 13.64
N THR A 107 8.23 18.76 14.90
CA THR A 107 8.22 17.57 15.76
C THR A 107 6.78 17.22 16.17
N ASN A 108 5.98 18.22 16.52
CA ASN A 108 4.58 18.06 16.93
C ASN A 108 3.66 18.64 15.85
N ARG A 109 2.73 17.85 15.35
CA ARG A 109 1.71 18.26 14.38
C ARG A 109 0.38 18.40 15.06
N SER A 110 -0.40 19.38 14.64
CA SER A 110 -1.71 19.67 15.21
C SER A 110 -2.85 19.01 14.43
N ASN A 111 -4.03 18.92 15.05
CA ASN A 111 -5.24 18.49 14.35
C ASN A 111 -5.62 19.44 13.19
N TYR A 112 -5.25 20.72 13.27
CA TYR A 112 -5.42 21.66 12.17
C TYR A 112 -4.56 21.25 10.96
N ASP A 113 -3.31 20.84 11.16
CA ASP A 113 -2.41 20.42 10.10
C ASP A 113 -2.91 19.15 9.41
N LEU A 114 -3.42 18.20 10.21
CA LEU A 114 -4.06 16.98 9.70
C LEU A 114 -5.30 17.33 8.87
N THR A 115 -6.22 18.15 9.42
CA THR A 115 -7.44 18.55 8.73
C THR A 115 -7.14 19.24 7.40
N PHE A 116 -6.15 20.13 7.37
CA PHE A 116 -5.70 20.78 6.16
C PHE A 116 -5.20 19.75 5.13
N THR A 117 -4.40 18.80 5.57
CA THR A 117 -3.85 17.72 4.71
C THR A 117 -4.96 16.82 4.15
N LEU A 118 -5.93 16.40 4.99
CA LEU A 118 -7.07 15.58 4.56
C LEU A 118 -7.95 16.31 3.53
N ASN A 119 -8.16 17.62 3.68
CA ASN A 119 -8.90 18.43 2.71
C ASN A 119 -8.20 18.47 1.35
N LEU A 120 -6.87 18.55 1.32
CA LEU A 120 -6.11 18.46 0.07
C LEU A 120 -6.16 17.05 -0.53
N ILE A 121 -6.02 16.01 0.28
CA ILE A 121 -6.14 14.60 -0.15
C ILE A 121 -7.50 14.38 -0.83
N LYS A 122 -8.58 14.88 -0.24
CA LYS A 122 -9.92 14.82 -0.82
C LYS A 122 -10.03 15.65 -2.11
N LYS A 123 -9.58 16.92 -2.08
CA LYS A 123 -9.61 17.85 -3.23
C LYS A 123 -8.92 17.26 -4.47
N TYR A 124 -7.79 16.60 -4.28
CA TYR A 124 -6.98 16.03 -5.37
C TYR A 124 -7.25 14.55 -5.62
N ASN A 125 -8.27 13.96 -4.96
CA ASN A 125 -8.69 12.57 -5.11
C ASN A 125 -7.54 11.55 -4.91
N ILE A 126 -6.68 11.80 -3.92
CA ILE A 126 -5.44 11.04 -3.69
C ILE A 126 -5.73 9.61 -3.25
N ILE A 127 -6.76 9.38 -2.45
CA ILE A 127 -7.15 8.02 -1.99
C ILE A 127 -7.39 7.10 -3.18
N ASN A 128 -8.14 7.57 -4.19
CA ASN A 128 -8.40 6.78 -5.40
C ASN A 128 -7.11 6.51 -6.19
N GLU A 129 -6.16 7.44 -6.23
CA GLU A 129 -4.87 7.23 -6.88
C GLU A 129 -4.02 6.16 -6.14
N CYS A 130 -4.07 6.14 -4.80
CA CYS A 130 -3.41 5.10 -4.02
C CYS A 130 -4.02 3.71 -4.32
N TYR A 131 -5.36 3.61 -4.38
CA TYR A 131 -6.02 2.35 -4.73
C TYR A 131 -5.70 1.89 -6.14
N LYS A 132 -5.59 2.78 -7.13
CA LYS A 132 -5.13 2.41 -8.48
C LYS A 132 -3.72 1.82 -8.47
N LYS A 133 -2.83 2.32 -7.59
CA LYS A 133 -1.49 1.75 -7.42
C LYS A 133 -1.56 0.36 -6.78
N ALA A 134 -2.41 0.16 -5.78
CA ALA A 134 -2.66 -1.13 -5.17
C ALA A 134 -3.24 -2.13 -6.18
N ASP A 135 -4.22 -1.74 -7.00
CA ASP A 135 -4.78 -2.54 -8.08
C ASP A 135 -3.73 -3.02 -9.09
N HIS A 136 -2.75 -2.17 -9.40
CA HIS A 136 -1.65 -2.59 -10.25
C HIS A 136 -0.89 -3.80 -9.68
N PHE A 137 -0.57 -3.78 -8.39
CA PHE A 137 0.13 -4.89 -7.73
C PHE A 137 -0.76 -6.14 -7.59
N ILE A 138 -2.08 -5.98 -7.38
CA ILE A 138 -3.04 -7.08 -7.42
C ILE A 138 -3.03 -7.79 -8.77
N ASN A 139 -3.07 -7.02 -9.85
CA ASN A 139 -3.04 -7.58 -11.20
C ASN A 139 -1.73 -8.34 -11.45
N LEU A 140 -0.58 -7.83 -10.99
CA LEU A 140 0.69 -8.52 -11.07
C LEU A 140 0.67 -9.84 -10.28
N ALA A 141 0.14 -9.82 -9.05
CA ALA A 141 -0.01 -11.02 -8.23
C ALA A 141 -0.91 -12.05 -8.90
N SER A 142 -2.10 -11.67 -9.35
CA SER A 142 -3.05 -12.56 -10.03
C SER A 142 -2.45 -13.18 -11.30
N ASN A 143 -1.73 -12.38 -12.09
CA ASN A 143 -1.10 -12.84 -13.32
C ASN A 143 0.03 -13.84 -13.07
N SER A 144 0.78 -13.73 -11.98
CA SER A 144 1.83 -14.69 -11.64
C SER A 144 1.29 -16.11 -11.41
N LEU A 145 0.02 -16.24 -11.02
CA LEU A 145 -0.64 -17.52 -10.84
C LEU A 145 -1.06 -18.20 -12.17
N SER A 146 -0.86 -17.54 -13.31
CA SER A 146 -1.29 -18.07 -14.62
C SER A 146 -0.59 -19.37 -15.02
N ILE A 147 0.61 -19.60 -14.49
CA ILE A 147 1.39 -20.81 -14.80
C ILE A 147 0.83 -22.08 -14.14
N PHE A 148 0.02 -21.94 -13.10
CA PHE A 148 -0.59 -23.06 -12.39
C PHE A 148 -1.87 -23.51 -13.09
N GLU A 149 -2.19 -24.81 -13.02
CA GLU A 149 -3.46 -25.35 -13.46
C GLU A 149 -4.63 -24.77 -12.65
N ASN A 150 -5.82 -24.80 -13.23
CA ASN A 150 -7.01 -24.35 -12.51
C ASN A 150 -7.34 -25.34 -11.38
N SER A 151 -7.48 -24.79 -10.18
CA SER A 151 -7.75 -25.53 -8.95
C SER A 151 -8.51 -24.66 -7.96
N GLU A 152 -9.07 -25.26 -6.93
CA GLU A 152 -9.69 -24.57 -5.82
C GLU A 152 -8.66 -23.67 -5.10
N GLN A 153 -7.44 -24.19 -4.88
CA GLN A 153 -6.34 -23.45 -4.23
C GLN A 153 -5.94 -22.21 -5.03
N LYS A 154 -5.82 -22.32 -6.35
CA LYS A 154 -5.55 -21.17 -7.23
C LYS A 154 -6.69 -20.13 -7.13
N THR A 155 -7.94 -20.60 -7.05
CA THR A 155 -9.10 -19.70 -6.89
C THR A 155 -9.05 -18.99 -5.55
N ILE A 156 -8.72 -19.69 -4.46
CA ILE A 156 -8.54 -19.10 -3.13
C ILE A 156 -7.43 -18.02 -3.16
N LEU A 157 -6.28 -18.31 -3.75
CA LEU A 157 -5.19 -17.34 -3.88
C LEU A 157 -5.62 -16.10 -4.68
N LYS A 158 -6.38 -16.27 -5.77
CA LYS A 158 -6.95 -15.14 -6.52
C LYS A 158 -7.93 -14.32 -5.68
N ASN A 159 -8.78 -14.96 -4.90
CA ASN A 159 -9.72 -14.26 -4.03
C ASN A 159 -9.01 -13.48 -2.91
N LEU A 160 -7.88 -13.99 -2.39
CA LEU A 160 -7.06 -13.26 -1.42
C LEU A 160 -6.50 -11.97 -1.99
N THR A 161 -6.24 -11.89 -3.31
CA THR A 161 -5.79 -10.65 -3.93
C THR A 161 -6.86 -9.55 -3.81
N SER A 162 -8.10 -9.87 -4.13
CA SER A 162 -9.24 -8.93 -4.02
C SER A 162 -9.49 -8.54 -2.56
N PHE A 163 -9.49 -9.51 -1.64
CA PHE A 163 -9.68 -9.26 -0.21
C PHE A 163 -8.66 -8.28 0.38
N SER A 164 -7.44 -8.23 -0.15
CA SER A 164 -6.40 -7.30 0.31
C SER A 164 -6.76 -5.83 0.11
N LEU A 165 -7.65 -5.51 -0.86
CA LEU A 165 -8.20 -4.16 -1.08
C LEU A 165 -9.55 -3.94 -0.40
N GLU A 166 -10.36 -5.00 -0.28
CA GLU A 166 -11.72 -4.90 0.26
C GLU A 166 -11.77 -4.73 1.79
N ARG A 167 -10.62 -4.46 2.43
CA ARG A 167 -10.52 -4.13 3.87
C ARG A 167 -11.27 -2.85 4.26
N ASN A 168 -12.11 -2.35 3.38
CA ASN A 168 -12.93 -1.16 3.58
C ASN A 168 -14.26 -1.45 4.32
N PHE A 169 -14.36 -2.60 4.98
CA PHE A 169 -15.57 -2.98 5.71
C PHE A 169 -15.38 -2.95 7.21
#